data_f85bdadec330372e329d0cb5c615a56c
#
_entry.id   f85bdadec330372e329d0cb5c615a56c
#
_cell.length_a   1.000
_cell.length_b   1.000
_cell.length_c   1.000
_cell.angle_alpha   90.00
_cell.angle_beta   90.00
_cell.angle_gamma   90.00
#
_symmetry.space_group_name_H-M   'P 1'
#
loop_
_entity.id
_entity.type
_entity.pdbx_description
1 polymer ?
#
loop_
_entity_poly.entity_id
_entity_poly.type
_entity_poly.pdbx_seq_one_letter_code
_entity_poly.pdbx_strand_id
1 'polypeptide(L)'
;MRIFFAIWPPAAAARGLAQWAREAQGLTGGTLTAEEKIHLTLAFLGEADQDRAIRAARTVEGKPHDLPIEEARYWRDNRIVWAGPRETPAPLAELFKRLELALFKEDFILERRPFAAHVTLIRKARAAKLPPLPALDWPVREFLLVRSQLSSAGSAYQPLERFAL
;
A
#
# COMPACT_ATOMS: atom_id res chain seq x y z
N MET A 1 -18.58 3.26 -5.91
CA MET A 1 -17.66 2.15 -5.62
C MET A 1 -16.34 2.74 -5.12
N ARG A 2 -15.95 2.36 -3.93
CA ARG A 2 -14.66 2.83 -3.36
C ARG A 2 -13.55 1.96 -3.92
N ILE A 3 -12.61 2.59 -4.61
CA ILE A 3 -11.51 1.89 -5.29
C ILE A 3 -10.17 2.56 -5.02
N PHE A 4 -9.11 1.77 -5.11
CA PHE A 4 -7.74 2.25 -4.97
C PHE A 4 -6.78 1.36 -5.76
N PHE A 5 -5.63 1.93 -6.12
CA PHE A 5 -4.54 1.18 -6.75
C PHE A 5 -3.50 0.81 -5.69
N ALA A 6 -2.98 -0.39 -5.77
CA ALA A 6 -2.04 -0.90 -4.77
C ALA A 6 -1.12 -1.98 -5.32
N ILE A 7 -0.06 -2.23 -4.54
CA ILE A 7 0.87 -3.34 -4.75
C ILE A 7 0.74 -4.28 -3.56
N TRP A 8 0.53 -5.57 -3.85
CA TRP A 8 0.43 -6.60 -2.81
C TRP A 8 1.74 -7.37 -2.65
N PRO A 9 2.12 -7.70 -1.41
CA PRO A 9 3.32 -8.51 -1.16
C PRO A 9 3.08 -9.97 -1.53
N PRO A 10 4.13 -10.72 -1.86
CA PRO A 10 4.02 -12.17 -1.91
C PRO A 10 3.69 -12.73 -0.52
N ALA A 11 3.11 -13.93 -0.48
CA ALA A 11 2.63 -14.53 0.75
C ALA A 11 3.69 -14.60 1.86
N ALA A 12 4.93 -14.92 1.52
CA ALA A 12 6.02 -14.99 2.50
C ALA A 12 6.33 -13.64 3.12
N ALA A 13 6.35 -12.56 2.32
CA ALA A 13 6.57 -11.22 2.82
C ALA A 13 5.40 -10.76 3.70
N ALA A 14 4.16 -11.05 3.30
CA ALA A 14 2.98 -10.74 4.10
C ALA A 14 3.03 -11.42 5.47
N ARG A 15 3.41 -12.70 5.51
CA ARG A 15 3.57 -13.43 6.78
C ARG A 15 4.64 -12.81 7.66
N GLY A 16 5.79 -12.47 7.08
CA GLY A 16 6.89 -11.84 7.81
C GLY A 16 6.49 -10.50 8.41
N LEU A 17 5.79 -9.68 7.66
CA LEU A 17 5.29 -8.38 8.13
C LEU A 17 4.21 -8.55 9.20
N ALA A 18 3.28 -9.49 9.01
CA ALA A 18 2.24 -9.75 10.00
C ALA A 18 2.81 -10.25 11.32
N GLN A 19 3.80 -11.14 11.26
CA GLN A 19 4.48 -11.65 12.46
C GLN A 19 5.23 -10.54 13.19
N TRP A 20 5.96 -9.71 12.46
CA TRP A 20 6.65 -8.56 13.03
C TRP A 20 5.66 -7.59 13.69
N ALA A 21 4.53 -7.34 13.03
CA ALA A 21 3.50 -6.43 13.55
C ALA A 21 2.90 -6.94 14.85
N ARG A 22 2.67 -8.24 14.98
CA ARG A 22 2.18 -8.84 16.24
C ARG A 22 3.17 -8.63 17.38
N GLU A 23 4.45 -8.79 17.10
CA GLU A 23 5.51 -8.52 18.09
C GLU A 23 5.54 -7.04 18.47
N ALA A 24 5.51 -6.14 17.48
CA ALA A 24 5.49 -4.69 17.73
C ALA A 24 4.24 -4.26 18.50
N GLN A 25 3.09 -4.87 18.24
CA GLN A 25 1.82 -4.55 18.90
C GLN A 25 1.91 -4.73 20.42
N GLY A 26 2.72 -5.66 20.90
CA GLY A 26 2.97 -5.82 22.33
C GLY A 26 3.53 -4.55 22.98
N LEU A 27 4.19 -3.70 22.20
CA LEU A 27 4.79 -2.44 22.67
C LEU A 27 3.91 -1.23 22.34
N THR A 28 3.27 -1.22 21.17
CA THR A 28 2.53 -0.07 20.64
C THR A 28 1.04 -0.11 20.92
N GLY A 29 0.49 -1.29 21.23
CA GLY A 29 -0.96 -1.48 21.23
C GLY A 29 -1.53 -1.28 19.85
N GLY A 30 -2.83 -1.02 19.77
CA GLY A 30 -3.52 -0.73 18.53
C GLY A 30 -4.12 -1.95 17.84
N THR A 31 -4.55 -1.74 16.61
CA THR A 31 -5.24 -2.74 15.79
C THR A 31 -4.35 -3.18 14.63
N LEU A 32 -4.11 -4.48 14.52
CA LEU A 32 -3.31 -5.06 13.43
C LEU A 32 -4.05 -5.00 12.11
N THR A 33 -3.31 -4.74 11.02
CA THR A 33 -3.77 -5.02 9.68
C THR A 33 -3.78 -6.53 9.47
N ALA A 34 -4.91 -7.09 9.02
CA ALA A 34 -4.98 -8.52 8.71
C ALA A 34 -3.96 -8.87 7.63
N GLU A 35 -3.36 -10.06 7.73
CA GLU A 35 -2.25 -10.46 6.85
C GLU A 35 -2.62 -10.34 5.36
N GLU A 36 -3.81 -10.75 4.98
CA GLU A 36 -4.30 -10.70 3.59
C GLU A 36 -4.60 -9.28 3.10
N LYS A 37 -4.59 -8.29 3.99
CA LYS A 37 -4.84 -6.89 3.67
C LYS A 37 -3.58 -6.03 3.69
N ILE A 38 -2.43 -6.62 3.99
CA ILE A 38 -1.16 -5.90 3.97
C ILE A 38 -0.81 -5.53 2.54
N HIS A 39 -0.63 -4.25 2.27
CA HIS A 39 -0.35 -3.73 0.93
C HIS A 39 0.29 -2.36 0.99
N LEU A 40 0.82 -1.92 -0.15
CA LEU A 40 1.28 -0.55 -0.35
C LEU A 40 0.30 0.15 -1.30
N THR A 41 -0.35 1.21 -0.82
CA THR A 41 -1.29 1.98 -1.66
C THR A 41 -0.53 2.91 -2.59
N LEU A 42 -0.88 2.88 -3.89
CA LEU A 42 -0.35 3.80 -4.89
C LEU A 42 -1.23 5.04 -5.03
N ALA A 43 -2.54 4.85 -5.14
CA ALA A 43 -3.48 5.95 -5.32
C ALA A 43 -4.85 5.57 -4.80
N PHE A 44 -5.41 6.39 -3.93
CA PHE A 44 -6.76 6.19 -3.40
C PHE A 44 -7.71 7.09 -4.16
N LEU A 45 -8.72 6.49 -4.82
CA LEU A 45 -9.68 7.24 -5.64
C LEU A 45 -10.99 7.52 -4.91
N GLY A 46 -11.30 6.80 -3.83
CA GLY A 46 -12.57 6.90 -3.14
C GLY A 46 -13.72 6.37 -4.01
N GLU A 47 -14.90 7.00 -3.90
CA GLU A 47 -16.01 6.68 -4.77
C GLU A 47 -15.67 7.12 -6.20
N ALA A 48 -15.56 6.16 -7.11
CA ALA A 48 -15.09 6.44 -8.46
C ALA A 48 -15.59 5.39 -9.46
N ASP A 49 -15.53 5.78 -10.73
CA ASP A 49 -15.90 4.94 -11.85
C ASP A 49 -14.78 3.95 -12.16
N GLN A 50 -15.07 2.66 -12.00
CA GLN A 50 -14.11 1.58 -12.24
C GLN A 50 -13.59 1.59 -13.68
N ASP A 51 -14.44 1.78 -14.67
CA ASP A 51 -14.06 1.70 -16.09
C ASP A 51 -13.08 2.81 -16.46
N ARG A 52 -13.29 4.01 -15.94
CA ARG A 52 -12.36 5.13 -16.15
C ARG A 52 -11.01 4.86 -15.50
N ALA A 53 -11.01 4.31 -14.29
CA ALA A 53 -9.78 3.95 -13.60
C ALA A 53 -9.00 2.88 -14.36
N ILE A 54 -9.68 1.87 -14.90
CA ILE A 54 -9.06 0.81 -15.69
C ILE A 54 -8.47 1.38 -16.99
N ARG A 55 -9.20 2.27 -17.68
CA ARG A 55 -8.67 2.91 -18.90
C ARG A 55 -7.38 3.67 -18.62
N ALA A 56 -7.34 4.42 -17.53
CA ALA A 56 -6.13 5.14 -17.14
C ALA A 56 -4.98 4.16 -16.88
N ALA A 57 -5.21 3.15 -16.07
CA ALA A 57 -4.17 2.21 -15.66
C ALA A 57 -3.60 1.40 -16.83
N ARG A 58 -4.42 1.08 -17.83
CA ARG A 58 -3.97 0.34 -19.01
C ARG A 58 -2.95 1.09 -19.87
N THR A 59 -2.86 2.42 -19.74
CA THR A 59 -1.88 3.23 -20.44
C THR A 59 -0.55 3.33 -19.71
N VAL A 60 -0.49 2.85 -18.47
CA VAL A 60 0.68 3.00 -17.60
C VAL A 60 1.67 1.87 -17.87
N GLU A 61 2.90 2.25 -18.18
CA GLU A 61 4.02 1.32 -18.31
C GLU A 61 4.92 1.46 -17.08
N GLY A 62 5.39 0.34 -16.58
CA GLY A 62 6.32 0.29 -15.47
C GLY A 62 7.35 -0.81 -15.65
N LYS A 63 8.29 -0.88 -14.73
CA LYS A 63 9.36 -1.89 -14.74
C LYS A 63 9.24 -2.78 -13.51
N PRO A 64 9.39 -4.11 -13.66
CA PRO A 64 9.53 -4.98 -12.51
C PRO A 64 10.75 -4.54 -11.67
N HIS A 65 10.60 -4.59 -10.37
CA HIS A 65 11.66 -4.18 -9.45
C HIS A 65 11.42 -4.80 -8.08
N ASP A 66 12.40 -4.67 -7.20
CA ASP A 66 12.27 -5.10 -5.82
C ASP A 66 11.89 -3.89 -4.94
N LEU A 67 11.01 -4.12 -3.98
CA LEU A 67 10.64 -3.14 -2.97
C LEU A 67 11.35 -3.51 -1.66
N PRO A 68 12.43 -2.79 -1.29
CA PRO A 68 13.11 -3.06 -0.04
C PRO A 68 12.27 -2.54 1.12
N ILE A 69 12.08 -3.37 2.14
CA ILE A 69 11.43 -2.96 3.39
C ILE A 69 12.53 -2.84 4.43
N GLU A 70 12.98 -1.60 4.65
CA GLU A 70 14.22 -1.31 5.36
C GLU A 70 14.01 -0.65 6.71
N GLU A 71 12.87 0.01 6.92
CA GLU A 71 12.58 0.69 8.17
C GLU A 71 11.13 0.55 8.57
N ALA A 72 10.89 0.63 9.87
CA ALA A 72 9.56 0.76 10.44
C ALA A 72 9.53 2.01 11.29
N ARG A 73 8.44 2.76 11.19
CA ARG A 73 8.28 4.02 11.91
C ARG A 73 6.86 4.18 12.44
N TYR A 74 6.72 5.13 13.34
CA TYR A 74 5.44 5.55 13.90
C TYR A 74 5.14 6.98 13.45
N TRP A 75 3.97 7.17 12.81
CA TRP A 75 3.46 8.51 12.50
C TRP A 75 2.51 8.96 13.61
N ARG A 76 2.89 10.04 14.29
CA ARG A 76 2.17 10.54 15.45
C ARG A 76 0.80 11.10 15.09
N ASP A 77 0.67 11.80 13.98
CA ASP A 77 -0.56 12.50 13.60
C ASP A 77 -1.74 11.55 13.40
N ASN A 78 -1.51 10.40 12.80
CA ASN A 78 -2.56 9.41 12.52
C ASN A 78 -2.40 8.12 13.33
N ARG A 79 -1.41 8.04 14.20
CA ARG A 79 -1.16 6.92 15.12
C ARG A 79 -0.97 5.59 14.40
N ILE A 80 -0.21 5.61 13.32
CA ILE A 80 0.05 4.44 12.48
C ILE A 80 1.49 3.97 12.65
N VAL A 81 1.67 2.66 12.83
CA VAL A 81 2.97 1.99 12.64
C VAL A 81 2.99 1.46 11.22
N TRP A 82 4.05 1.81 10.49
CA TRP A 82 4.22 1.42 9.09
C TRP A 82 5.63 0.94 8.83
N ALA A 83 5.81 0.19 7.75
CA ALA A 83 7.10 -0.24 7.26
C ALA A 83 7.26 0.18 5.79
N GLY A 84 8.51 0.36 5.35
CA GLY A 84 8.76 0.73 3.98
C GLY A 84 10.24 0.92 3.68
N PRO A 85 10.55 1.35 2.45
CA PRO A 85 11.90 1.68 2.07
C PRO A 85 12.35 2.99 2.69
N ARG A 86 13.65 3.15 2.93
CA ARG A 86 14.22 4.43 3.35
C ARG A 86 14.08 5.47 2.26
N GLU A 87 14.37 5.05 1.02
CA GLU A 87 14.17 5.85 -0.16
C GLU A 87 13.26 5.10 -1.13
N THR A 88 12.31 5.78 -1.72
CA THR A 88 11.45 5.16 -2.73
C THR A 88 12.29 4.73 -3.93
N PRO A 89 12.28 3.44 -4.31
CA PRO A 89 12.99 2.99 -5.50
C PRO A 89 12.56 3.79 -6.73
N ALA A 90 13.51 4.11 -7.60
CA ALA A 90 13.21 4.90 -8.80
C ALA A 90 12.10 4.30 -9.66
N PRO A 91 12.06 2.97 -9.92
CA PRO A 91 10.96 2.38 -10.69
C PRO A 91 9.59 2.54 -10.02
N LEU A 92 9.53 2.51 -8.70
CA LEU A 92 8.27 2.71 -7.96
C LEU A 92 7.82 4.17 -8.03
N ALA A 93 8.75 5.11 -7.84
CA ALA A 93 8.45 6.53 -7.96
C ALA A 93 7.95 6.88 -9.36
N GLU A 94 8.54 6.29 -10.38
CA GLU A 94 8.13 6.48 -11.77
C GLU A 94 6.76 5.88 -12.04
N LEU A 95 6.49 4.67 -11.53
CA LEU A 95 5.18 4.03 -11.63
C LEU A 95 4.10 4.93 -11.02
N PHE A 96 4.33 5.41 -9.81
CA PHE A 96 3.41 6.32 -9.14
C PHE A 96 3.13 7.57 -9.98
N LYS A 97 4.18 8.19 -10.50
CA LYS A 97 4.07 9.43 -11.28
C LYS A 97 3.30 9.21 -12.57
N ARG A 98 3.55 8.11 -13.28
CA ARG A 98 2.85 7.77 -14.51
C ARG A 98 1.38 7.45 -14.25
N LEU A 99 1.09 6.73 -13.17
CA LEU A 99 -0.28 6.43 -12.77
C LEU A 99 -1.03 7.71 -12.41
N GLU A 100 -0.43 8.59 -11.62
CA GLU A 100 -1.00 9.87 -11.26
C GLU A 100 -1.35 10.70 -12.51
N LEU A 101 -0.42 10.79 -13.47
CA LEU A 101 -0.63 11.52 -14.71
C LEU A 101 -1.75 10.90 -15.56
N ALA A 102 -1.79 9.58 -15.66
CA ALA A 102 -2.83 8.87 -16.41
C ALA A 102 -4.22 9.09 -15.79
N LEU A 103 -4.30 9.07 -14.47
CA LEU A 103 -5.53 9.34 -13.74
C LEU A 103 -5.97 10.80 -13.93
N PHE A 104 -5.05 11.74 -13.91
CA PHE A 104 -5.34 13.15 -14.18
C PHE A 104 -5.95 13.33 -15.57
N LYS A 105 -5.45 12.62 -16.58
CA LYS A 105 -5.98 12.66 -17.95
C LYS A 105 -7.40 12.11 -18.06
N GLU A 106 -7.81 11.25 -17.13
CA GLU A 106 -9.16 10.72 -17.04
C GLU A 106 -10.03 11.52 -16.05
N ASP A 107 -9.61 12.73 -15.74
CA ASP A 107 -10.32 13.69 -14.90
C ASP A 107 -10.45 13.28 -13.43
N PHE A 108 -9.57 12.42 -12.93
CA PHE A 108 -9.50 12.15 -11.51
C PHE A 108 -8.76 13.27 -10.79
N ILE A 109 -9.31 13.68 -9.65
CA ILE A 109 -8.66 14.65 -8.77
C ILE A 109 -8.04 13.86 -7.62
N LEU A 110 -6.71 13.79 -7.61
CA LEU A 110 -5.98 13.11 -6.56
C LEU A 110 -5.50 14.13 -5.52
N GLU A 111 -5.39 13.66 -4.28
CA GLU A 111 -4.86 14.46 -3.21
C GLU A 111 -3.39 14.81 -3.49
N ARG A 112 -3.06 16.11 -3.41
CA ARG A 112 -1.71 16.59 -3.68
C ARG A 112 -0.82 16.40 -2.46
N ARG A 113 -0.33 15.19 -2.28
CA ARG A 113 0.69 14.89 -1.28
C ARG A 113 1.90 14.28 -1.96
N PRO A 114 3.12 14.55 -1.46
CA PRO A 114 4.28 13.78 -1.90
C PRO A 114 4.03 12.29 -1.66
N PHE A 115 4.38 11.47 -2.64
CA PHE A 115 4.25 10.03 -2.48
C PHE A 115 5.24 9.54 -1.43
N ALA A 116 4.74 8.91 -0.37
CA ALA A 116 5.55 8.26 0.65
C ALA A 116 5.22 6.77 0.63
N ALA A 117 6.14 5.96 0.13
CA ALA A 117 5.95 4.51 0.07
C ALA A 117 5.90 3.94 1.49
N HIS A 118 4.75 3.41 1.88
CA HIS A 118 4.56 2.84 3.21
C HIS A 118 3.53 1.73 3.20
N VAL A 119 3.71 0.80 4.13
CA VAL A 119 2.80 -0.31 4.36
C VAL A 119 2.25 -0.17 5.78
N THR A 120 0.97 0.12 5.91
CA THR A 120 0.34 0.27 7.22
C THR A 120 0.17 -1.09 7.90
N LEU A 121 0.72 -1.23 9.09
CA LEU A 121 0.71 -2.50 9.84
C LEU A 121 -0.12 -2.44 11.12
N ILE A 122 -0.13 -1.30 11.82
CA ILE A 122 -0.88 -1.12 13.07
C ILE A 122 -1.54 0.25 13.05
N ARG A 123 -2.82 0.28 13.37
CA ARG A 123 -3.60 1.51 13.53
C ARG A 123 -3.89 1.75 15.00
N LYS A 124 -4.19 2.99 15.38
CA LYS A 124 -4.51 3.36 16.77
C LYS A 124 -3.40 2.96 17.74
N ALA A 125 -2.17 3.05 17.28
CA ALA A 125 -0.98 2.70 18.04
C ALA A 125 -0.50 3.87 18.91
N ARG A 126 0.41 3.57 19.82
CA ARG A 126 1.18 4.57 20.58
C ARG A 126 2.65 4.45 20.26
N ALA A 127 3.39 5.53 20.47
CA ALA A 127 4.83 5.54 20.24
C ALA A 127 5.54 4.52 21.13
N ALA A 128 6.50 3.79 20.55
CA ALA A 128 7.33 2.82 21.27
C ALA A 128 8.61 2.59 20.45
N LYS A 129 9.60 2.00 21.10
CA LYS A 129 10.79 1.53 20.40
C LYS A 129 10.41 0.26 19.63
N LEU A 130 10.47 0.34 18.31
CA LEU A 130 10.05 -0.76 17.45
C LEU A 130 11.15 -1.81 17.36
N PRO A 131 10.81 -3.11 17.29
CA PRO A 131 11.80 -4.16 17.06
C PRO A 131 12.38 -4.08 15.66
N PRO A 132 13.56 -4.68 15.41
CA PRO A 132 14.13 -4.70 14.07
C PRO A 132 13.28 -5.50 13.11
N LEU A 133 13.21 -5.06 11.84
CA LEU A 133 12.50 -5.76 10.79
C LEU A 133 13.25 -7.02 10.36
N PRO A 134 12.51 -8.08 9.97
CA PRO A 134 13.14 -9.23 9.33
C PRO A 134 13.57 -8.88 7.90
N ALA A 135 14.47 -9.68 7.33
CA ALA A 135 14.75 -9.60 5.91
C ALA A 135 13.54 -10.10 5.13
N LEU A 136 13.10 -9.30 4.16
CA LEU A 136 11.93 -9.61 3.35
C LEU A 136 12.27 -9.47 1.88
N ASP A 137 11.72 -10.38 1.07
CA ASP A 137 11.81 -10.32 -0.37
C ASP A 137 10.45 -9.93 -0.93
N TRP A 138 10.39 -8.76 -1.59
CA TRP A 138 9.15 -8.24 -2.16
C TRP A 138 9.37 -7.81 -3.61
N PRO A 139 9.34 -8.75 -4.55
CA PRO A 139 9.39 -8.41 -5.97
C PRO A 139 8.06 -7.77 -6.41
N VAL A 140 8.17 -6.65 -7.09
CA VAL A 140 7.02 -5.92 -7.63
C VAL A 140 6.95 -6.22 -9.13
N ARG A 141 5.92 -6.95 -9.55
CA ARG A 141 5.73 -7.38 -10.94
C ARG A 141 4.42 -6.91 -11.54
N GLU A 142 3.53 -6.39 -10.69
CA GLU A 142 2.22 -5.91 -11.09
C GLU A 142 1.69 -4.91 -10.08
N PHE A 143 0.68 -4.15 -10.48
CA PHE A 143 -0.15 -3.42 -9.54
C PHE A 143 -1.62 -3.75 -9.79
N LEU A 144 -2.47 -3.47 -8.82
CA LEU A 144 -3.88 -3.88 -8.82
C LEU A 144 -4.80 -2.70 -8.64
N LEU A 145 -5.97 -2.78 -9.26
CA LEU A 145 -7.12 -1.98 -8.86
C LEU A 145 -7.97 -2.81 -7.91
N VAL A 146 -8.30 -2.25 -6.76
CA VAL A 146 -8.98 -2.97 -5.67
C VAL A 146 -10.21 -2.19 -5.24
N ARG A 147 -11.30 -2.92 -5.04
CA ARG A 147 -12.52 -2.39 -4.43
C ARG A 147 -12.45 -2.59 -2.92
N SER A 148 -12.77 -1.52 -2.20
CA SER A 148 -12.92 -1.57 -0.75
C SER A 148 -14.40 -1.48 -0.41
N GLN A 149 -14.89 -2.44 0.36
CA GLN A 149 -16.28 -2.48 0.81
C GLN A 149 -16.29 -2.52 2.34
N LEU A 150 -16.94 -1.51 2.96
CA LEU A 150 -17.09 -1.47 4.40
C LEU A 150 -18.26 -2.34 4.82
N SER A 151 -18.08 -3.08 5.91
CA SER A 151 -19.11 -3.87 6.55
C SER A 151 -18.95 -3.79 8.07
N SER A 152 -19.89 -4.37 8.82
CA SER A 152 -19.79 -4.45 10.29
C SER A 152 -18.55 -5.23 10.75
N ALA A 153 -17.99 -6.09 9.91
CA ALA A 153 -16.79 -6.89 10.17
C ALA A 153 -15.50 -6.19 9.73
N GLY A 154 -15.56 -4.91 9.30
CA GLY A 154 -14.42 -4.16 8.79
C GLY A 154 -14.43 -4.04 7.28
N SER A 155 -13.29 -3.67 6.70
CA SER A 155 -13.14 -3.54 5.24
C SER A 155 -12.88 -4.89 4.59
N ALA A 156 -13.55 -5.17 3.49
CA ALA A 156 -13.24 -6.28 2.60
C ALA A 156 -12.64 -5.73 1.31
N TYR A 157 -11.58 -6.37 0.80
CA TYR A 157 -10.91 -5.96 -0.43
C TYR A 157 -11.15 -6.99 -1.52
N GLN A 158 -11.52 -6.52 -2.69
CA GLN A 158 -11.75 -7.36 -3.87
C GLN A 158 -10.88 -6.85 -5.01
N PRO A 159 -9.93 -7.65 -5.51
CA PRO A 159 -9.20 -7.29 -6.73
C PRO A 159 -10.15 -7.20 -7.92
N LEU A 160 -10.08 -6.10 -8.65
CA LEU A 160 -10.90 -5.87 -9.83
C LEU A 160 -10.13 -6.12 -11.12
N GLU A 161 -8.86 -5.72 -11.16
CA GLU A 161 -8.02 -5.84 -12.34
C GLU A 161 -6.55 -5.88 -11.92
N ARG A 162 -5.73 -6.60 -12.70
CA ARG A 162 -4.28 -6.70 -12.51
C ARG A 162 -3.57 -6.08 -13.70
N PHE A 163 -2.51 -5.33 -13.45
CA PHE A 163 -1.73 -4.64 -14.48
C PHE A 163 -0.26 -5.08 -14.36
N ALA A 164 0.21 -5.83 -15.36
CA ALA A 164 1.60 -6.30 -15.38
C ALA A 164 2.56 -5.13 -15.65
N LEU A 165 3.72 -5.20 -15.02
CA LEU A 165 4.82 -4.25 -15.25
C LEU A 165 5.79 -4.78 -16.30
#